data_033db4e4d4e27738d3e28b349cef7c82
#
_entry.id   033db4e4d4e27738d3e28b349cef7c82
#
_cell.length_a   1.000
_cell.length_b   1.000
_cell.length_c   1.000
_cell.angle_alpha   90.00
_cell.angle_beta   90.00
_cell.angle_gamma   90.00
#
_symmetry.space_group_name_H-M   'P 1'
#
loop_
_entity.id
_entity.type
_entity.pdbx_description
1 polymer ?
#
loop_
_entity_poly.entity_id
_entity_poly.type
_entity_poly.pdbx_seq_one_letter_code
_entity_poly.pdbx_strand_id
1 'polypeptide(L)'
;IGLVGSEMCIRDRVSMMMSIALRFIPILLEETDKIMKAQIARGADFENGSLIQRAKAMVPLLVPLFIAAFRRANDLAMAMEARCYRGGEGRTKMKPLVYRKQDYMGYGVLVAYLVAAVLIGRVLL
;
A
#
# COMPACT_ATOMS: atom_id res chain seq x y z
N ILE A 1 10.85 -6.32 28.73
CA ILE A 1 10.96 -7.38 27.69
C ILE A 1 9.65 -7.51 26.89
N GLY A 2 8.49 -7.45 27.54
CA GLY A 2 7.20 -7.52 26.88
C GLY A 2 6.89 -6.36 25.92
N LEU A 3 7.30 -5.14 26.25
CA LEU A 3 7.11 -3.95 25.42
C LEU A 3 7.98 -4.00 24.15
N VAL A 4 9.23 -4.41 24.26
CA VAL A 4 10.14 -4.52 23.11
C VAL A 4 9.69 -5.62 22.15
N GLY A 5 9.24 -6.76 22.66
CA GLY A 5 8.66 -7.83 21.86
C GLY A 5 7.36 -7.42 21.15
N SER A 6 6.51 -6.65 21.84
CA SER A 6 5.26 -6.09 21.29
C SER A 6 5.53 -5.09 20.18
N GLU A 7 6.48 -4.18 20.34
CA GLU A 7 6.84 -3.20 19.31
C GLU A 7 7.47 -3.84 18.08
N MET A 8 8.34 -4.84 18.25
CA MET A 8 8.88 -5.60 17.12
C MET A 8 7.79 -6.35 16.36
N CYS A 9 6.83 -6.95 17.07
CA CYS A 9 5.70 -7.65 16.47
C CYS A 9 4.79 -6.71 15.68
N ILE A 10 4.51 -5.52 16.22
CA ILE A 10 3.70 -4.48 15.55
C ILE A 10 4.43 -3.97 14.32
N ARG A 11 5.72 -3.69 14.42
CA ARG A 11 6.53 -3.21 13.29
C ARG A 11 6.57 -4.21 12.15
N ASP A 12 6.77 -5.49 12.44
CA ASP A 12 6.79 -6.54 11.42
C ASP A 12 5.41 -6.74 10.78
N ARG A 13 4.34 -6.64 11.54
CA ARG A 13 2.96 -6.68 11.02
C ARG A 13 2.65 -5.50 10.11
N VAL A 14 3.01 -4.28 10.53
CA VAL A 14 2.82 -3.07 9.72
C VAL A 14 3.65 -3.13 8.44
N SER A 15 4.89 -3.57 8.51
CA SER A 15 5.76 -3.76 7.34
C SER A 15 5.14 -4.75 6.34
N MET A 16 4.60 -5.85 6.83
CA MET A 16 3.90 -6.83 6.02
C MET A 16 2.63 -6.27 5.39
N MET A 17 1.81 -5.54 6.15
CA MET A 17 0.61 -4.88 5.64
C MET A 17 0.95 -3.87 4.55
N MET A 18 1.99 -3.06 4.73
CA MET A 18 2.48 -2.10 3.73
C MET A 18 2.96 -2.79 2.46
N SER A 19 3.69 -3.88 2.59
CA SER A 19 4.15 -4.67 1.44
C SER A 19 2.98 -5.27 0.64
N ILE A 20 1.98 -5.78 1.33
CA ILE A 20 0.74 -6.28 0.72
C ILE A 20 -0.02 -5.14 0.05
N ALA A 21 -0.16 -3.99 0.71
CA ALA A 21 -0.84 -2.82 0.17
C ALA A 21 -0.18 -2.33 -1.13
N LEU A 22 1.15 -2.19 -1.15
CA LEU A 22 1.90 -1.78 -2.34
C LEU A 22 1.72 -2.76 -3.50
N ARG A 23 1.60 -4.05 -3.21
CA ARG A 23 1.32 -5.07 -4.22
C ARG A 23 -0.10 -4.98 -4.77
N PHE A 24 -1.06 -4.62 -3.93
CA PHE A 24 -2.46 -4.52 -4.34
C PHE A 24 -2.79 -3.26 -5.12
N ILE A 25 -2.02 -2.18 -4.98
CA ILE A 25 -2.26 -0.93 -5.72
C ILE A 25 -2.40 -1.16 -7.23
N PRO A 26 -1.43 -1.78 -7.95
CA PRO A 26 -1.57 -2.00 -9.38
C PRO A 26 -2.76 -2.90 -9.74
N ILE A 27 -3.02 -3.90 -8.93
CA ILE A 27 -4.14 -4.83 -9.13
C ILE A 27 -5.48 -4.13 -8.99
N LEU A 28 -5.61 -3.25 -7.98
CA LEU A 28 -6.83 -2.46 -7.79
C LEU A 28 -7.05 -1.43 -8.89
N LEU A 29 -5.98 -0.85 -9.45
CA LEU A 29 -6.07 0.05 -10.60
C LEU A 29 -6.64 -0.68 -11.82
N GLU A 30 -6.12 -1.85 -12.16
CA GLU A 30 -6.64 -2.67 -13.26
C GLU A 30 -8.11 -3.08 -13.05
N GLU A 31 -8.47 -3.43 -11.82
CA GLU A 31 -9.84 -3.79 -11.45
C GLU A 31 -10.78 -2.59 -11.58
N THR A 32 -10.31 -1.41 -11.14
CA THR A 32 -11.05 -0.15 -11.27
C THR A 32 -11.33 0.18 -12.73
N ASP A 33 -10.35 0.02 -13.62
CA ASP A 33 -10.50 0.26 -15.05
C ASP A 33 -11.53 -0.69 -15.68
N LYS A 34 -11.52 -1.97 -15.28
CA LYS A 34 -12.51 -2.96 -15.75
C LYS A 34 -13.92 -2.60 -15.30
N ILE A 35 -14.07 -2.24 -14.01
CA ILE A 35 -15.36 -1.83 -13.45
C ILE A 35 -15.84 -0.55 -14.12
N MET A 36 -14.98 0.42 -14.34
CA MET A 36 -15.30 1.68 -15.01
C MET A 36 -15.83 1.43 -16.43
N LYS A 37 -15.13 0.62 -17.21
CA LYS A 37 -15.57 0.23 -18.56
C LYS A 37 -16.93 -0.48 -18.54
N ALA A 38 -17.15 -1.36 -17.58
CA ALA A 38 -18.42 -2.04 -17.41
C ALA A 38 -19.56 -1.08 -17.03
N GLN A 39 -19.30 -0.07 -16.19
CA GLN A 39 -20.30 0.92 -15.81
C GLN A 39 -20.60 1.91 -16.95
N ILE A 40 -19.60 2.29 -17.74
CA ILE A 40 -19.81 3.09 -18.97
C ILE A 40 -20.70 2.33 -19.97
N ALA A 41 -20.48 1.03 -20.13
CA ALA A 41 -21.32 0.18 -20.97
C ALA A 41 -22.77 0.08 -20.48
N ARG A 42 -23.01 0.31 -19.18
CA ARG A 42 -24.36 0.39 -18.57
C ARG A 42 -24.98 1.79 -18.62
N GLY A 43 -24.30 2.75 -19.27
CA GLY A 43 -24.81 4.11 -19.43
C GLY A 43 -24.48 5.06 -18.29
N ALA A 44 -23.44 4.79 -17.50
CA ALA A 44 -22.98 5.72 -16.48
C ALA A 44 -22.12 6.83 -17.10
N ASP A 45 -22.55 8.07 -16.92
CA ASP A 45 -21.81 9.27 -17.33
C ASP A 45 -20.96 9.79 -16.16
N PHE A 46 -19.63 9.75 -16.32
CA PHE A 46 -18.69 10.24 -15.31
C PHE A 46 -18.16 11.66 -15.61
N GLU A 47 -18.37 12.15 -16.85
CA GLU A 47 -17.77 13.41 -17.30
C GLU A 47 -18.72 14.61 -17.22
N ASN A 48 -20.02 14.40 -17.32
CA ASN A 48 -21.01 15.47 -17.37
C ASN A 48 -21.73 15.63 -16.03
N GLY A 49 -21.70 16.83 -15.45
CA GLY A 49 -22.52 17.18 -14.30
C GLY A 49 -21.81 17.97 -13.21
N SER A 50 -22.61 18.45 -12.26
CA SER A 50 -22.17 19.11 -11.03
C SER A 50 -21.32 18.15 -10.17
N LEU A 51 -20.44 18.69 -9.31
CA LEU A 51 -19.58 17.92 -8.39
C LEU A 51 -20.36 16.87 -7.58
N ILE A 52 -21.59 17.20 -7.18
CA ILE A 52 -22.47 16.29 -6.45
C ILE A 52 -22.94 15.13 -7.33
N GLN A 53 -23.25 15.39 -8.61
CA GLN A 53 -23.65 14.34 -9.55
C GLN A 53 -22.48 13.41 -9.89
N ARG A 54 -21.27 13.93 -10.00
CA ARG A 54 -20.04 13.11 -10.16
C ARG A 54 -19.79 12.22 -8.94
N ALA A 55 -19.94 12.73 -7.74
CA ALA A 55 -19.83 11.94 -6.52
C ALA A 55 -20.88 10.82 -6.46
N LYS A 56 -22.11 11.10 -6.85
CA LYS A 56 -23.19 10.12 -6.91
C LYS A 56 -22.97 9.06 -8.01
N ALA A 57 -22.35 9.43 -9.13
CA ALA A 57 -21.97 8.52 -10.19
C ALA A 57 -20.79 7.60 -9.79
N MET A 58 -19.96 8.01 -8.84
CA MET A 58 -18.86 7.19 -8.31
C MET A 58 -19.30 6.09 -7.34
N VAL A 59 -20.47 6.23 -6.69
CA VAL A 59 -20.98 5.23 -5.73
C VAL A 59 -21.14 3.85 -6.38
N PRO A 60 -21.73 3.69 -7.58
CA PRO A 60 -21.81 2.40 -8.26
C PRO A 60 -20.47 1.79 -8.64
N LEU A 61 -19.39 2.58 -8.64
CA LEU A 61 -18.03 2.12 -8.89
C LEU A 61 -17.35 1.64 -7.61
N LEU A 62 -17.62 2.32 -6.49
CA LEU A 62 -17.03 1.98 -5.19
C LEU A 62 -17.55 0.65 -4.64
N VAL A 63 -18.85 0.37 -4.76
CA VAL A 63 -19.45 -0.86 -4.20
C VAL A 63 -18.83 -2.13 -4.81
N PRO A 64 -18.74 -2.30 -6.14
CA PRO A 64 -18.08 -3.46 -6.74
C PRO A 64 -16.60 -3.56 -6.39
N LEU A 65 -15.91 -2.41 -6.28
CA LEU A 65 -14.50 -2.37 -5.90
C LEU A 65 -14.28 -2.88 -4.48
N PHE A 66 -15.14 -2.47 -3.54
CA PHE A 66 -15.11 -2.98 -2.16
C PHE A 66 -15.34 -4.49 -2.11
N ILE A 67 -16.33 -4.99 -2.81
CA ILE A 67 -16.61 -6.44 -2.85
C ILE A 67 -15.41 -7.20 -3.43
N ALA A 68 -14.79 -6.70 -4.48
CA ALA A 68 -13.60 -7.30 -5.07
C ALA A 68 -12.40 -7.28 -4.08
N ALA A 69 -12.20 -6.17 -3.36
CA ALA A 69 -11.16 -6.05 -2.35
C ALA A 69 -11.36 -7.04 -1.19
N PHE A 70 -12.58 -7.20 -0.69
CA PHE A 70 -12.90 -8.16 0.36
C PHE A 70 -12.69 -9.62 -0.08
N ARG A 71 -13.08 -9.97 -1.29
CA ARG A 71 -12.82 -11.33 -1.84
C ARG A 71 -11.32 -11.61 -1.89
N ARG A 72 -10.52 -10.67 -2.39
CA ARG A 72 -9.06 -10.80 -2.44
C ARG A 72 -8.43 -10.89 -1.04
N ALA A 73 -8.96 -10.13 -0.08
CA ALA A 73 -8.50 -10.20 1.30
C ALA A 73 -8.75 -11.58 1.91
N ASN A 74 -9.92 -12.17 1.67
CA ASN A 74 -10.25 -13.52 2.12
C ASN A 74 -9.37 -14.58 1.44
N ASP A 75 -9.17 -14.48 0.12
CA ASP A 75 -8.30 -15.40 -0.62
C ASP A 75 -6.85 -15.34 -0.10
N LEU A 76 -6.37 -14.12 0.18
CA LEU A 76 -5.05 -13.92 0.77
C LEU A 76 -4.95 -14.51 2.17
N ALA A 77 -5.97 -14.31 3.01
CA ALA A 77 -6.03 -14.87 4.36
C ALA A 77 -5.97 -16.39 4.33
N MET A 78 -6.77 -17.03 3.48
CA MET A 78 -6.74 -18.48 3.32
C MET A 78 -5.39 -18.99 2.81
N ALA A 79 -4.77 -18.26 1.86
CA ALA A 79 -3.45 -18.60 1.35
C ALA A 79 -2.37 -18.47 2.44
N MET A 80 -2.49 -17.50 3.34
CA MET A 80 -1.58 -17.32 4.48
C MET A 80 -1.76 -18.44 5.51
N GLU A 81 -3.01 -18.82 5.82
CA GLU A 81 -3.31 -19.94 6.71
C GLU A 81 -2.75 -21.26 6.16
N ALA A 82 -2.91 -21.51 4.87
CA ALA A 82 -2.35 -22.68 4.20
C ALA A 82 -0.82 -22.74 4.26
N ARG A 83 -0.15 -21.59 4.38
CA ARG A 83 1.30 -21.49 4.60
C ARG A 83 1.71 -21.49 6.08
N CYS A 84 0.80 -21.88 6.98
CA CYS A 84 1.03 -21.93 8.43
C CYS A 84 1.44 -20.57 9.03
N TYR A 85 0.87 -19.47 8.55
CA TYR A 85 1.11 -18.16 9.15
C TYR A 85 0.42 -18.05 10.51
N ARG A 86 1.20 -17.93 11.58
CA ARG A 86 0.70 -17.86 12.98
C ARG A 86 0.92 -16.50 13.64
N GLY A 87 1.12 -15.43 12.86
CA GLY A 87 1.46 -14.12 13.43
C GLY A 87 2.95 -13.98 13.73
N GLY A 88 3.30 -13.13 14.68
CA GLY A 88 4.70 -12.77 14.97
C GLY A 88 5.40 -13.61 16.03
N GLU A 89 4.67 -14.39 16.81
CA GLU A 89 5.24 -15.15 17.92
C GLU A 89 5.94 -16.42 17.43
N GLY A 90 7.19 -16.62 17.88
CA GLY A 90 7.99 -17.79 17.52
C GLY A 90 8.50 -17.84 16.08
N ARG A 91 8.37 -16.75 15.32
CA ARG A 91 8.80 -16.68 13.94
C ARG A 91 10.25 -16.24 13.83
N THR A 92 11.07 -17.04 13.15
CA THR A 92 12.46 -16.69 12.83
C THR A 92 12.57 -16.11 11.41
N LYS A 93 13.45 -15.13 11.24
CA LYS A 93 13.73 -14.54 9.92
C LYS A 93 14.84 -15.33 9.24
N MET A 94 14.61 -15.75 8.00
CA MET A 94 15.61 -16.48 7.21
C MET A 94 16.82 -15.61 6.86
N LYS A 95 16.58 -14.32 6.60
CA LYS A 95 17.63 -13.30 6.38
C LYS A 95 17.28 -12.05 7.18
N PRO A 96 17.78 -11.91 8.43
CA PRO A 96 17.57 -10.69 9.18
C PRO A 96 18.34 -9.55 8.52
N LEU A 97 17.66 -8.42 8.31
CA LEU A 97 18.30 -7.19 7.86
C LEU A 97 19.08 -6.59 9.04
N VAL A 98 20.38 -6.52 8.89
CA VAL A 98 21.28 -5.91 9.88
C VAL A 98 21.86 -4.64 9.24
N TYR A 99 21.69 -3.52 9.91
CA TYR A 99 22.29 -2.26 9.48
C TYR A 99 23.83 -2.37 9.54
N ARG A 100 24.48 -2.13 8.40
CA ARG A 100 25.94 -2.03 8.30
C ARG A 100 26.37 -0.57 8.31
N LYS A 101 27.64 -0.32 8.62
CA LYS A 101 28.24 1.03 8.55
C LYS A 101 28.07 1.68 7.17
N GLN A 102 28.01 0.88 6.12
CA GLN A 102 27.79 1.33 4.74
C GLN A 102 26.40 1.95 4.55
N ASP A 103 25.39 1.47 5.28
CA ASP A 103 24.03 1.98 5.20
C ASP A 103 23.94 3.40 5.79
N TYR A 104 24.69 3.66 6.87
CA TYR A 104 24.80 5.00 7.45
C TYR A 104 25.49 5.99 6.51
N MET A 105 26.50 5.55 5.76
CA MET A 105 27.11 6.36 4.71
C MET A 105 26.11 6.66 3.59
N GLY A 106 25.32 5.67 3.17
CA GLY A 106 24.27 5.84 2.17
C GLY A 106 23.22 6.87 2.61
N TYR A 107 22.76 6.80 3.87
CA TYR A 107 21.86 7.81 4.43
C TYR A 107 22.48 9.20 4.49
N GLY A 108 23.76 9.30 4.86
CA GLY A 108 24.48 10.56 4.87
C GLY A 108 24.55 11.23 3.49
N VAL A 109 24.85 10.47 2.46
CA VAL A 109 24.87 10.95 1.07
C VAL A 109 23.49 11.39 0.61
N LEU A 110 22.44 10.63 0.94
CA LEU A 110 21.07 10.96 0.56
C LEU A 110 20.60 12.25 1.24
N VAL A 111 20.88 12.44 2.51
CA VAL A 111 20.55 13.66 3.25
C VAL A 111 21.32 14.85 2.71
N ALA A 112 22.63 14.70 2.43
CA ALA A 112 23.45 15.76 1.83
C ALA A 112 22.91 16.18 0.45
N TYR A 113 22.50 15.21 -0.38
CA TYR A 113 21.88 15.48 -1.67
C TYR A 113 20.56 16.24 -1.54
N LEU A 114 19.68 15.86 -0.61
CA LEU A 114 18.42 16.54 -0.36
C LEU A 114 18.63 17.97 0.12
N VAL A 115 19.57 18.19 1.04
CA VAL A 115 19.92 19.53 1.53
C VAL A 115 20.46 20.40 0.40
N ALA A 116 21.37 19.88 -0.42
CA ALA A 116 21.91 20.58 -1.57
C ALA A 116 20.81 20.95 -2.58
N ALA A 117 19.90 20.03 -2.89
CA ALA A 117 18.80 20.27 -3.80
C ALA A 117 17.85 21.36 -3.28
N VAL A 118 17.55 21.37 -1.98
CA VAL A 118 16.71 22.41 -1.35
C VAL A 118 17.41 23.78 -1.35
N LEU A 119 18.71 23.81 -1.08
CA LEU A 119 19.49 25.05 -1.09
C LEU A 119 19.58 25.64 -2.50
N ILE A 120 19.85 24.82 -3.51
CA ILE A 120 19.90 25.24 -4.91
C ILE A 120 18.52 25.74 -5.36
N GLY A 121 17.44 25.03 -4.99
CA GLY A 121 16.08 25.46 -5.27
C GLY A 121 15.73 26.81 -4.64
N ARG A 122 16.25 27.08 -3.43
CA ARG A 122 16.04 28.38 -2.77
C ARG A 122 16.88 29.53 -3.34
N VAL A 123 18.03 29.21 -3.92
CA VAL A 123 18.93 30.24 -4.54
C VAL A 123 18.47 30.59 -5.95
N LEU A 124 17.79 29.67 -6.65
CA LEU A 124 17.28 29.86 -8.01
C LEU A 124 15.88 30.49 -8.09
N LEU A 125 15.12 30.49 -6.99
CA LEU A 125 13.81 31.14 -6.83
C LEU A 125 13.95 32.51 -6.13
#